data_c7a4e910887ce9dff1e8141007bb17c8
#
_entry.id   c7a4e910887ce9dff1e8141007bb17c8
#
_cell.length_a   1.000
_cell.length_b   1.000
_cell.length_c   1.000
_cell.angle_alpha   90.00
_cell.angle_beta   90.00
_cell.angle_gamma   90.00
#
_symmetry.space_group_name_H-M   'P 1'
#
loop_
_entity.id
_entity.type
_entity.pdbx_description
1 polymer ?
#
loop_
_entity_poly.entity_id
_entity_poly.type
_entity_poly.pdbx_seq_one_letter_code
_entity_poly.pdbx_strand_id
1 'polypeptide(L)'
;MQKKDNSGSDLHCSFCGKSEDEVKKLITASSSVYICDECVQLCTEIIAEEYGSEKEADLDLPKPYQIKEALDDYVIEQEKPKKILSVAVHNHYKRIHTNIKADDVEIQKSNILLIGPTGSGKTLLAQTLARILKVPFTIADATTLTEAGYVGEDVENMILNLVQTADYEVENACKGIVYIDEIDKIARKSDSPSITRDVSGEGVQQALLKIIEGTTASIPPKGGRKHPQQDYLKVDTSNILFICGGTFTGLDKIIRNRIGSKSMGFEANVNSSKDENQEEVISLVQPEDLIRFGLIPEF
;
A
#
# COMPACT_ATOMS: atom_id res chain seq x y z
N MET A 1 -61.64 -12.06 41.98
CA MET A 1 -60.40 -11.31 42.28
C MET A 1 -59.23 -12.32 42.25
N GLN A 2 -58.58 -12.48 41.13
CA GLN A 2 -57.37 -13.32 41.01
C GLN A 2 -56.14 -12.38 41.04
N LYS A 3 -55.35 -12.53 42.12
CA LYS A 3 -54.01 -11.90 42.19
C LYS A 3 -53.13 -12.48 41.12
N LYS A 4 -52.64 -11.63 40.23
CA LYS A 4 -51.47 -11.93 39.37
C LYS A 4 -50.24 -11.84 40.26
N ASP A 5 -49.62 -12.97 40.54
CA ASP A 5 -48.28 -13.04 41.08
C ASP A 5 -47.30 -12.61 39.96
N ASN A 6 -46.75 -11.40 40.09
CA ASN A 6 -45.74 -10.85 39.23
C ASN A 6 -44.36 -11.17 39.86
N SER A 7 -43.91 -12.41 39.72
CA SER A 7 -42.53 -12.79 40.04
C SER A 7 -41.66 -12.43 38.83
N GLY A 8 -41.35 -11.14 38.68
CA GLY A 8 -40.22 -10.73 37.82
C GLY A 8 -38.95 -11.25 38.45
N SER A 9 -38.43 -12.34 37.92
CA SER A 9 -37.06 -12.75 38.24
C SER A 9 -36.11 -11.68 37.70
N ASP A 10 -35.59 -10.84 38.61
CA ASP A 10 -34.52 -9.91 38.31
C ASP A 10 -33.32 -10.73 37.80
N LEU A 11 -33.11 -10.75 36.50
CA LEU A 11 -31.99 -11.43 35.85
C LEU A 11 -30.73 -10.59 36.06
N HIS A 12 -29.71 -11.17 36.66
CA HIS A 12 -28.44 -10.50 36.93
C HIS A 12 -27.26 -11.22 36.21
N CYS A 13 -26.29 -10.45 35.77
CA CYS A 13 -25.05 -11.01 35.25
C CYS A 13 -24.35 -11.81 36.36
N SER A 14 -24.02 -13.07 36.09
CA SER A 14 -23.35 -13.99 37.05
C SER A 14 -21.90 -13.59 37.33
N PHE A 15 -21.30 -12.70 36.50
CA PHE A 15 -19.92 -12.25 36.63
C PHE A 15 -19.78 -10.93 37.38
N CYS A 16 -20.58 -9.90 37.06
CA CYS A 16 -20.48 -8.58 37.64
C CYS A 16 -21.68 -8.20 38.53
N GLY A 17 -22.78 -8.98 38.53
CA GLY A 17 -23.96 -8.75 39.34
C GLY A 17 -24.92 -7.66 38.83
N LYS A 18 -24.61 -6.98 37.70
CA LYS A 18 -25.49 -5.97 37.10
C LYS A 18 -26.81 -6.59 36.64
N SER A 19 -27.92 -5.86 36.84
CA SER A 19 -29.25 -6.26 36.38
C SER A 19 -29.41 -6.11 34.87
N GLU A 20 -30.46 -6.72 34.31
CA GLU A 20 -30.77 -6.62 32.88
C GLU A 20 -31.01 -5.17 32.43
N ASP A 21 -31.52 -4.33 33.28
CA ASP A 21 -31.81 -2.91 33.02
C ASP A 21 -30.53 -2.03 32.99
N GLU A 22 -29.42 -2.52 33.58
CA GLU A 22 -28.13 -1.80 33.66
C GLU A 22 -27.15 -2.14 32.52
N VAL A 23 -27.48 -3.11 31.68
CA VAL A 23 -26.62 -3.61 30.60
C VAL A 23 -27.35 -3.56 29.26
N LYS A 24 -26.61 -3.48 28.15
CA LYS A 24 -27.22 -3.44 26.82
C LYS A 24 -27.81 -4.79 26.42
N LYS A 25 -27.17 -5.88 26.84
CA LYS A 25 -27.61 -7.23 26.51
C LYS A 25 -27.14 -8.24 27.56
N LEU A 26 -28.05 -9.11 27.97
CA LEU A 26 -27.77 -10.25 28.83
C LEU A 26 -27.83 -11.53 27.99
N ILE A 27 -26.76 -12.30 27.97
CA ILE A 27 -26.67 -13.57 27.24
C ILE A 27 -26.86 -14.70 28.21
N THR A 28 -27.80 -15.60 27.90
CA THR A 28 -28.12 -16.76 28.73
C THR A 28 -27.33 -17.96 28.26
N ALA A 29 -26.53 -18.57 29.13
CA ALA A 29 -26.02 -19.92 28.96
C ALA A 29 -27.03 -20.93 29.55
N SER A 30 -26.83 -22.23 29.49
CA SER A 30 -27.77 -23.21 30.00
C SER A 30 -28.19 -22.93 31.46
N SER A 31 -29.51 -22.93 31.75
CA SER A 31 -30.19 -22.85 33.05
C SER A 31 -29.46 -22.11 34.17
N SER A 32 -29.77 -20.81 34.33
CA SER A 32 -29.43 -19.93 35.46
C SER A 32 -28.07 -19.22 35.44
N VAL A 33 -27.31 -19.25 34.35
CA VAL A 33 -26.07 -18.49 34.19
C VAL A 33 -26.25 -17.43 33.12
N TYR A 34 -25.97 -16.17 33.52
CA TYR A 34 -26.12 -15.01 32.65
C TYR A 34 -24.79 -14.26 32.57
N ILE A 35 -24.43 -13.75 31.40
CA ILE A 35 -23.28 -12.88 31.20
C ILE A 35 -23.68 -11.64 30.41
N CYS A 36 -23.25 -10.45 30.84
CA CYS A 36 -23.53 -9.21 30.13
C CYS A 36 -22.48 -8.93 29.04
N ASP A 37 -22.86 -8.04 28.13
CA ASP A 37 -21.99 -7.58 27.03
C ASP A 37 -20.67 -6.99 27.51
N GLU A 38 -20.66 -6.22 28.60
CA GLU A 38 -19.45 -5.66 29.21
C GLU A 38 -18.50 -6.75 29.74
N CYS A 39 -19.03 -7.78 30.41
CA CYS A 39 -18.21 -8.89 30.89
C CYS A 39 -17.69 -9.77 29.75
N VAL A 40 -18.45 -9.92 28.67
CA VAL A 40 -17.97 -10.60 27.45
C VAL A 40 -16.79 -9.86 26.85
N GLN A 41 -16.89 -8.52 26.73
CA GLN A 41 -15.80 -7.70 26.21
C GLN A 41 -14.55 -7.80 27.09
N LEU A 42 -14.70 -7.68 28.42
CA LEU A 42 -13.59 -7.81 29.37
C LEU A 42 -12.92 -9.20 29.30
N CYS A 43 -13.72 -10.28 29.22
CA CYS A 43 -13.20 -11.63 29.06
C CYS A 43 -12.43 -11.77 27.73
N THR A 44 -12.92 -11.17 26.66
CA THR A 44 -12.25 -11.20 25.36
C THR A 44 -10.91 -10.48 25.42
N GLU A 45 -10.83 -9.34 26.09
CA GLU A 45 -9.59 -8.57 26.30
C GLU A 45 -8.58 -9.37 27.13
N ILE A 46 -8.99 -9.97 28.25
CA ILE A 46 -8.12 -10.80 29.10
C ILE A 46 -7.60 -12.05 28.34
N ILE A 47 -8.48 -12.69 27.59
CA ILE A 47 -8.10 -13.85 26.76
C ILE A 47 -7.08 -13.43 25.68
N ALA A 48 -7.27 -12.26 25.08
CA ALA A 48 -6.33 -11.74 24.09
C ALA A 48 -4.97 -11.37 24.70
N GLU A 49 -4.93 -10.92 25.95
CA GLU A 49 -3.68 -10.63 26.67
C GLU A 49 -2.95 -11.92 27.14
N GLU A 50 -3.67 -12.90 27.69
CA GLU A 50 -3.05 -14.12 28.24
C GLU A 50 -2.65 -15.15 27.17
N TYR A 51 -3.46 -15.30 26.15
CA TYR A 51 -3.20 -16.26 25.07
C TYR A 51 -2.50 -15.64 23.87
N GLY A 52 -2.04 -14.35 23.97
CA GLY A 52 -1.28 -13.62 22.99
C GLY A 52 -1.47 -14.18 21.59
N SER A 53 -2.45 -13.73 20.88
CA SER A 53 -2.76 -14.01 19.45
C SER A 53 -2.15 -15.29 18.84
N GLU A 54 -2.26 -16.46 19.51
CA GLU A 54 -2.02 -17.77 18.90
C GLU A 54 -3.19 -18.26 18.03
N LYS A 55 -4.15 -17.42 17.79
CA LYS A 55 -4.88 -17.56 16.54
C LYS A 55 -3.98 -16.89 15.50
N GLU A 56 -3.29 -17.70 14.68
CA GLU A 56 -3.31 -17.41 13.25
C GLU A 56 -4.78 -17.06 12.98
N ALA A 57 -5.13 -15.78 13.07
CA ALA A 57 -6.35 -15.28 12.48
C ALA A 57 -6.22 -15.83 11.06
N ASP A 58 -7.13 -16.71 10.69
CA ASP A 58 -7.23 -17.24 9.33
C ASP A 58 -7.40 -15.97 8.50
N LEU A 59 -6.23 -15.48 8.07
CA LEU A 59 -6.13 -14.21 7.36
C LEU A 59 -6.92 -14.50 6.11
N ASP A 60 -8.09 -13.89 6.00
CA ASP A 60 -8.89 -13.87 4.77
C ASP A 60 -8.13 -13.08 3.68
N LEU A 61 -6.78 -13.21 3.73
CA LEU A 61 -5.86 -12.68 2.75
C LEU A 61 -5.85 -13.64 1.55
N PRO A 62 -6.37 -13.21 0.41
CA PRO A 62 -6.44 -14.07 -0.76
C PRO A 62 -5.05 -14.53 -1.17
N LYS A 63 -4.92 -15.81 -1.50
CA LYS A 63 -3.66 -16.40 -1.96
C LYS A 63 -3.28 -15.81 -3.33
N PRO A 64 -1.99 -15.82 -3.72
CA PRO A 64 -1.56 -15.21 -4.98
C PRO A 64 -2.32 -15.71 -6.22
N TYR A 65 -2.69 -16.98 -6.27
CA TYR A 65 -3.45 -17.51 -7.39
C TYR A 65 -4.89 -16.96 -7.44
N GLN A 66 -5.53 -16.72 -6.28
CA GLN A 66 -6.87 -16.11 -6.19
C GLN A 66 -6.84 -14.63 -6.61
N ILE A 67 -5.79 -13.91 -6.21
CA ILE A 67 -5.58 -12.53 -6.66
C ILE A 67 -5.41 -12.48 -8.18
N LYS A 68 -4.60 -13.41 -8.74
CA LYS A 68 -4.41 -13.50 -10.19
C LYS A 68 -5.70 -13.82 -10.91
N GLU A 69 -6.46 -14.80 -10.44
CA GLU A 69 -7.77 -15.18 -11.03
C GLU A 69 -8.74 -14.00 -11.04
N ALA A 70 -8.84 -13.28 -9.91
CA ALA A 70 -9.66 -12.08 -9.85
C ALA A 70 -9.14 -10.94 -10.77
N LEU A 71 -7.82 -10.83 -10.99
CA LEU A 71 -7.27 -9.89 -11.97
C LEU A 71 -7.60 -10.30 -13.41
N ASP A 72 -7.69 -11.59 -13.71
CA ASP A 72 -8.02 -12.12 -15.04
C ASP A 72 -9.44 -11.73 -15.48
N ASP A 73 -10.36 -11.55 -14.52
CA ASP A 73 -11.73 -11.10 -14.80
C ASP A 73 -11.80 -9.64 -15.31
N TYR A 74 -10.80 -8.80 -14.97
CA TYR A 74 -10.83 -7.35 -15.27
C TYR A 74 -9.79 -6.92 -16.30
N VAL A 75 -8.68 -7.64 -16.42
CA VAL A 75 -7.54 -7.26 -17.25
C VAL A 75 -7.25 -8.37 -18.24
N ILE A 76 -7.31 -8.03 -19.53
CA ILE A 76 -7.02 -8.95 -20.62
C ILE A 76 -5.50 -9.06 -20.78
N GLU A 77 -4.98 -10.27 -21.06
CA GLU A 77 -3.54 -10.55 -21.21
C GLU A 77 -2.72 -10.21 -19.95
N GLN A 78 -1.48 -9.75 -20.07
CA GLN A 78 -0.59 -9.34 -18.96
C GLN A 78 -0.31 -10.48 -17.96
N GLU A 79 -0.14 -11.71 -18.42
CA GLU A 79 0.03 -12.90 -17.57
C GLU A 79 1.20 -12.79 -16.58
N LYS A 80 2.37 -12.33 -17.07
CA LYS A 80 3.59 -12.22 -16.26
C LYS A 80 3.47 -11.11 -15.21
N PRO A 81 3.05 -9.87 -15.55
CA PRO A 81 2.79 -8.82 -14.58
C PRO A 81 1.77 -9.22 -13.51
N LYS A 82 0.64 -9.83 -13.87
CA LYS A 82 -0.39 -10.28 -12.93
C LYS A 82 0.17 -11.26 -11.90
N LYS A 83 0.96 -12.24 -12.32
CA LYS A 83 1.61 -13.21 -11.40
C LYS A 83 2.53 -12.51 -10.42
N ILE A 84 3.41 -11.63 -10.92
CA ILE A 84 4.37 -10.88 -10.08
C ILE A 84 3.62 -10.00 -9.08
N LEU A 85 2.63 -9.23 -9.54
CA LEU A 85 1.81 -8.36 -8.70
C LEU A 85 1.08 -9.15 -7.62
N SER A 86 0.46 -10.27 -7.97
CA SER A 86 -0.27 -11.11 -7.01
C SER A 86 0.61 -11.62 -5.89
N VAL A 87 1.85 -12.01 -6.18
CA VAL A 87 2.82 -12.44 -5.17
C VAL A 87 3.31 -11.25 -4.34
N ALA A 88 3.68 -10.15 -4.97
CA ALA A 88 4.20 -8.96 -4.29
C ALA A 88 3.18 -8.39 -3.30
N VAL A 89 1.93 -8.27 -3.75
CA VAL A 89 0.82 -7.75 -2.93
C VAL A 89 0.49 -8.71 -1.78
N HIS A 90 0.41 -10.01 -2.04
CA HIS A 90 0.22 -11.01 -0.97
C HIS A 90 1.32 -10.91 0.09
N ASN A 91 2.59 -10.84 -0.32
CA ASN A 91 3.72 -10.72 0.61
C ASN A 91 3.65 -9.42 1.43
N HIS A 92 3.26 -8.30 0.81
CA HIS A 92 3.08 -7.04 1.51
C HIS A 92 2.05 -7.15 2.63
N TYR A 93 0.85 -7.65 2.33
CA TYR A 93 -0.20 -7.79 3.35
C TYR A 93 0.11 -8.90 4.36
N LYS A 94 0.77 -9.98 3.95
CA LYS A 94 1.27 -11.00 4.87
C LYS A 94 2.22 -10.38 5.90
N ARG A 95 3.16 -9.51 5.46
CA ARG A 95 4.07 -8.78 6.35
C ARG A 95 3.32 -7.95 7.40
N ILE A 96 2.27 -7.24 6.99
CA ILE A 96 1.48 -6.38 7.89
C ILE A 96 0.75 -7.20 8.96
N HIS A 97 0.29 -8.39 8.59
CA HIS A 97 -0.55 -9.21 9.46
C HIS A 97 0.22 -10.25 10.27
N THR A 98 1.44 -10.58 9.88
CA THR A 98 2.26 -11.55 10.61
C THR A 98 3.02 -10.84 11.73
N ASN A 99 2.72 -11.19 12.99
CA ASN A 99 3.59 -10.85 14.11
C ASN A 99 4.87 -11.68 13.97
N ILE A 100 5.96 -11.03 13.55
CA ILE A 100 7.26 -11.68 13.35
C ILE A 100 7.75 -12.20 14.69
N LYS A 101 7.85 -13.53 14.84
CA LYS A 101 8.58 -14.15 15.95
C LYS A 101 10.08 -13.92 15.69
N ALA A 102 10.87 -13.71 16.75
CA ALA A 102 12.29 -13.34 16.68
C ALA A 102 13.19 -14.29 15.85
N ASP A 103 12.72 -15.48 15.51
CA ASP A 103 13.44 -16.50 14.73
C ASP A 103 12.95 -16.63 13.27
N ASP A 104 11.96 -15.85 12.82
CA ASP A 104 11.42 -15.93 11.45
C ASP A 104 12.16 -14.96 10.51
N VAL A 105 12.17 -15.34 9.22
CA VAL A 105 12.72 -14.49 8.15
C VAL A 105 11.87 -13.22 8.02
N GLU A 106 12.47 -12.08 8.27
CA GLU A 106 11.81 -10.78 8.14
C GLU A 106 11.52 -10.46 6.67
N ILE A 107 10.23 -10.26 6.35
CA ILE A 107 9.82 -9.80 5.02
C ILE A 107 9.93 -8.27 5.00
N GLN A 108 10.87 -7.74 4.22
CA GLN A 108 11.04 -6.30 4.06
C GLN A 108 9.90 -5.68 3.25
N LYS A 109 9.69 -4.37 3.45
CA LYS A 109 8.77 -3.59 2.63
C LYS A 109 9.23 -3.61 1.18
N SER A 110 8.32 -3.91 0.25
CA SER A 110 8.56 -3.85 -1.19
C SER A 110 7.54 -2.95 -1.83
N ASN A 111 8.01 -1.95 -2.56
CA ASN A 111 7.20 -1.13 -3.43
C ASN A 111 7.26 -1.68 -4.86
N ILE A 112 6.36 -1.26 -5.73
CA ILE A 112 6.18 -1.86 -7.05
C ILE A 112 6.36 -0.77 -8.12
N LEU A 113 7.18 -1.05 -9.13
CA LEU A 113 7.32 -0.21 -10.31
C LEU A 113 6.70 -0.91 -11.52
N LEU A 114 5.71 -0.26 -12.16
CA LEU A 114 5.06 -0.70 -13.39
C LEU A 114 5.57 0.10 -14.58
N ILE A 115 6.30 -0.57 -15.47
CA ILE A 115 6.85 0.03 -16.69
C ILE A 115 6.07 -0.48 -17.88
N GLY A 116 5.59 0.42 -18.73
CA GLY A 116 4.89 0.02 -19.95
C GLY A 116 4.21 1.20 -20.65
N PRO A 117 3.82 1.04 -21.92
CA PRO A 117 3.19 2.11 -22.70
C PRO A 117 1.88 2.59 -22.09
N THR A 118 1.46 3.78 -22.50
CA THR A 118 0.13 4.29 -22.14
C THR A 118 -0.95 3.34 -22.67
N GLY A 119 -1.99 3.11 -21.87
CA GLY A 119 -3.07 2.19 -22.26
C GLY A 119 -2.79 0.71 -21.97
N SER A 120 -1.62 0.33 -21.42
CA SER A 120 -1.30 -1.06 -21.04
C SER A 120 -2.01 -1.55 -19.78
N GLY A 121 -2.86 -0.73 -19.15
CA GLY A 121 -3.66 -1.13 -17.99
C GLY A 121 -2.96 -1.00 -16.64
N LYS A 122 -1.84 -0.27 -16.51
CA LYS A 122 -1.11 -0.10 -15.24
C LYS A 122 -1.99 0.40 -14.10
N THR A 123 -2.71 1.48 -14.33
CA THR A 123 -3.65 2.08 -13.35
C THR A 123 -4.80 1.13 -13.02
N LEU A 124 -5.33 0.44 -14.05
CA LEU A 124 -6.41 -0.53 -13.87
C LEU A 124 -5.99 -1.71 -13.00
N LEU A 125 -4.76 -2.22 -13.19
CA LEU A 125 -4.19 -3.28 -12.35
C LEU A 125 -4.13 -2.85 -10.89
N ALA A 126 -3.59 -1.66 -10.58
CA ALA A 126 -3.49 -1.15 -9.22
C ALA A 126 -4.88 -0.92 -8.58
N GLN A 127 -5.81 -0.34 -9.31
CA GLN A 127 -7.17 -0.10 -8.84
C GLN A 127 -7.93 -1.41 -8.58
N THR A 128 -7.76 -2.40 -9.44
CA THR A 128 -8.40 -3.71 -9.28
C THR A 128 -7.85 -4.45 -8.07
N LEU A 129 -6.54 -4.39 -7.83
CA LEU A 129 -5.91 -4.95 -6.63
C LEU A 129 -6.50 -4.35 -5.35
N ALA A 130 -6.62 -3.02 -5.26
CA ALA A 130 -7.21 -2.36 -4.10
C ALA A 130 -8.66 -2.79 -3.85
N ARG A 131 -9.43 -2.99 -4.93
CA ARG A 131 -10.82 -3.47 -4.86
C ARG A 131 -10.90 -4.91 -4.36
N ILE A 132 -10.03 -5.82 -4.85
CA ILE A 132 -9.96 -7.22 -4.43
C ILE A 132 -9.63 -7.30 -2.93
N LEU A 133 -8.70 -6.48 -2.48
CA LEU A 133 -8.22 -6.46 -1.09
C LEU A 133 -9.11 -5.64 -0.15
N LYS A 134 -10.09 -4.90 -0.72
CA LYS A 134 -10.99 -4.00 0.03
C LYS A 134 -10.23 -2.98 0.89
N VAL A 135 -9.18 -2.40 0.34
CA VAL A 135 -8.36 -1.39 1.02
C VAL A 135 -8.54 -0.01 0.38
N PRO A 136 -8.30 1.08 1.14
CA PRO A 136 -8.32 2.43 0.59
C PRO A 136 -7.34 2.59 -0.57
N PHE A 137 -7.75 3.34 -1.60
CA PHE A 137 -6.96 3.53 -2.81
C PHE A 137 -6.97 4.99 -3.26
N THR A 138 -5.81 5.52 -3.58
CA THR A 138 -5.69 6.85 -4.17
C THR A 138 -4.71 6.85 -5.35
N ILE A 139 -4.93 7.80 -6.26
CA ILE A 139 -4.05 8.05 -7.42
C ILE A 139 -3.42 9.43 -7.22
N ALA A 140 -2.11 9.50 -7.41
CA ALA A 140 -1.36 10.75 -7.47
C ALA A 140 -0.64 10.82 -8.82
N ASP A 141 -0.56 12.02 -9.39
CA ASP A 141 0.21 12.29 -10.61
C ASP A 141 1.55 12.91 -10.22
N ALA A 142 2.66 12.24 -10.55
CA ALA A 142 3.98 12.71 -10.19
C ALA A 142 4.32 14.09 -10.79
N THR A 143 3.68 14.46 -11.90
CA THR A 143 3.93 15.75 -12.58
C THR A 143 3.36 16.94 -11.84
N THR A 144 2.34 16.73 -10.99
CA THR A 144 1.72 17.80 -10.18
C THR A 144 2.45 18.04 -8.86
N LEU A 145 3.28 17.06 -8.44
CA LEU A 145 3.99 17.11 -7.17
C LEU A 145 5.19 18.05 -7.21
N THR A 146 5.41 18.75 -6.11
CA THR A 146 6.54 19.65 -5.92
C THR A 146 7.20 19.44 -4.56
N GLU A 147 8.47 19.84 -4.44
CA GLU A 147 9.14 19.88 -3.14
C GLU A 147 8.40 20.87 -2.20
N ALA A 148 8.27 20.50 -0.93
CA ALA A 148 7.57 21.30 0.08
C ALA A 148 8.02 22.76 0.10
N GLY A 149 7.05 23.69 0.03
CA GLY A 149 7.30 25.14 0.04
C GLY A 149 7.35 25.80 -1.33
N TYR A 150 7.25 25.05 -2.42
CA TYR A 150 7.12 25.60 -3.78
C TYR A 150 5.67 25.61 -4.27
N VAL A 151 5.44 26.20 -5.45
CA VAL A 151 4.09 26.26 -6.06
C VAL A 151 3.79 24.92 -6.72
N GLY A 152 2.80 24.21 -6.18
CA GLY A 152 2.36 22.90 -6.62
C GLY A 152 1.74 22.12 -5.45
N GLU A 153 1.48 20.83 -5.64
CA GLU A 153 0.99 19.96 -4.60
C GLU A 153 2.15 19.37 -3.79
N ASP A 154 2.12 19.54 -2.48
CA ASP A 154 3.08 18.89 -1.60
C ASP A 154 2.93 17.36 -1.72
N VAL A 155 4.05 16.64 -1.69
CA VAL A 155 4.09 15.17 -1.80
C VAL A 155 3.20 14.49 -0.72
N GLU A 156 3.06 15.12 0.45
CA GLU A 156 2.20 14.62 1.54
C GLU A 156 0.69 14.67 1.22
N ASN A 157 0.27 15.47 0.21
CA ASN A 157 -1.15 15.56 -0.17
C ASN A 157 -1.70 14.22 -0.70
N MET A 158 -0.87 13.38 -1.30
CA MET A 158 -1.32 12.03 -1.71
C MET A 158 -1.74 11.17 -0.51
N ILE A 159 -1.08 11.34 0.64
CA ILE A 159 -1.45 10.64 1.87
C ILE A 159 -2.73 11.22 2.47
N LEU A 160 -2.92 12.56 2.38
CA LEU A 160 -4.20 13.18 2.77
C LEU A 160 -5.36 12.61 1.94
N ASN A 161 -5.20 12.50 0.62
CA ASN A 161 -6.19 11.92 -0.27
C ASN A 161 -6.51 10.46 0.11
N LEU A 162 -5.50 9.69 0.50
CA LEU A 162 -5.69 8.32 0.97
C LEU A 162 -6.50 8.29 2.29
N VAL A 163 -6.19 9.17 3.24
CA VAL A 163 -6.91 9.30 4.52
C VAL A 163 -8.37 9.72 4.29
N GLN A 164 -8.61 10.63 3.33
CA GLN A 164 -9.97 11.02 2.94
C GLN A 164 -10.75 9.84 2.33
N THR A 165 -10.10 9.04 1.49
CA THR A 165 -10.72 7.82 0.92
C THR A 165 -11.02 6.76 1.98
N ALA A 166 -10.30 6.80 3.10
CA ALA A 166 -10.51 5.94 4.27
C ALA A 166 -11.48 6.57 5.31
N ASP A 167 -12.29 7.57 4.93
CA ASP A 167 -13.22 8.27 5.81
C ASP A 167 -12.55 8.84 7.09
N TYR A 168 -11.29 9.28 6.96
CA TYR A 168 -10.43 9.77 8.05
C TYR A 168 -10.04 8.71 9.11
N GLU A 169 -10.28 7.44 8.84
CA GLU A 169 -9.77 6.34 9.66
C GLU A 169 -8.29 6.08 9.36
N VAL A 170 -7.41 6.64 10.18
CA VAL A 170 -5.95 6.60 9.97
C VAL A 170 -5.43 5.16 9.93
N GLU A 171 -5.94 4.27 10.77
CA GLU A 171 -5.52 2.86 10.81
C GLU A 171 -5.82 2.13 9.50
N ASN A 172 -6.98 2.41 8.88
CA ASN A 172 -7.34 1.86 7.58
C ASN A 172 -6.50 2.50 6.46
N ALA A 173 -6.27 3.82 6.53
CA ALA A 173 -5.41 4.52 5.57
C ALA A 173 -3.99 3.94 5.54
N CYS A 174 -3.42 3.61 6.71
CA CYS A 174 -2.08 3.00 6.80
C CYS A 174 -1.95 1.64 6.09
N LYS A 175 -3.06 0.97 5.78
CA LYS A 175 -3.09 -0.31 5.03
C LYS A 175 -3.47 -0.13 3.56
N GLY A 176 -3.61 1.11 3.10
CA GLY A 176 -4.06 1.45 1.77
C GLY A 176 -2.99 1.29 0.68
N ILE A 177 -3.42 1.55 -0.55
CA ILE A 177 -2.57 1.54 -1.75
C ILE A 177 -2.55 2.94 -2.35
N VAL A 178 -1.34 3.46 -2.61
CA VAL A 178 -1.13 4.69 -3.36
C VAL A 178 -0.55 4.34 -4.73
N TYR A 179 -1.23 4.72 -5.80
CA TYR A 179 -0.71 4.61 -7.15
C TYR A 179 -0.18 5.98 -7.59
N ILE A 180 1.11 6.02 -7.92
CA ILE A 180 1.78 7.23 -8.42
C ILE A 180 1.97 7.07 -9.92
N ASP A 181 1.23 7.83 -10.72
CA ASP A 181 1.34 7.79 -12.18
C ASP A 181 2.42 8.74 -12.69
N GLU A 182 2.87 8.50 -13.91
CA GLU A 182 3.84 9.32 -14.64
C GLU A 182 5.18 9.54 -13.91
N ILE A 183 5.64 8.56 -13.11
CA ILE A 183 6.88 8.66 -12.34
C ILE A 183 8.13 8.92 -13.21
N ASP A 184 8.10 8.51 -14.47
CA ASP A 184 9.18 8.76 -15.44
C ASP A 184 9.33 10.25 -15.81
N LYS A 185 8.32 11.08 -15.53
CA LYS A 185 8.36 12.52 -15.85
C LYS A 185 9.17 13.34 -14.86
N ILE A 186 9.33 12.84 -13.63
CA ILE A 186 10.19 13.46 -12.62
C ILE A 186 11.64 12.95 -12.68
N ALA A 187 11.97 12.11 -13.68
CA ALA A 187 13.34 11.69 -13.92
C ALA A 187 14.24 12.89 -14.28
N ARG A 188 15.45 12.91 -13.73
CA ARG A 188 16.44 13.95 -13.98
C ARG A 188 16.85 13.97 -15.46
N LYS A 189 16.70 15.10 -16.13
CA LYS A 189 17.18 15.28 -17.49
C LYS A 189 18.67 15.59 -17.45
N SER A 190 19.50 14.70 -18.02
CA SER A 190 20.96 14.69 -17.92
C SER A 190 21.68 15.86 -18.59
N ASP A 191 21.01 16.76 -19.30
CA ASP A 191 21.66 17.71 -20.23
C ASP A 191 21.76 19.16 -19.76
N SER A 192 21.44 19.48 -18.51
CA SER A 192 21.63 20.84 -18.00
C SER A 192 22.48 20.83 -16.73
N PRO A 193 23.75 21.28 -16.81
CA PRO A 193 24.52 21.62 -15.62
C PRO A 193 23.98 22.96 -15.05
N SER A 194 22.70 22.96 -14.71
CA SER A 194 22.09 24.11 -14.04
C SER A 194 22.51 24.10 -12.58
N ILE A 195 23.14 25.19 -12.14
CA ILE A 195 23.50 25.46 -10.75
C ILE A 195 22.23 25.65 -9.88
N THR A 196 21.05 25.71 -10.51
CA THR A 196 19.76 25.83 -9.82
C THR A 196 19.24 24.45 -9.41
N ARG A 197 18.87 24.34 -8.12
CA ARG A 197 18.23 23.15 -7.55
C ARG A 197 17.01 22.75 -8.40
N ASP A 198 16.98 21.50 -8.86
CA ASP A 198 15.86 20.96 -9.63
C ASP A 198 14.71 20.59 -8.67
N VAL A 199 13.80 21.54 -8.48
CA VAL A 199 12.65 21.41 -7.57
C VAL A 199 11.50 20.58 -8.15
N SER A 200 11.54 20.26 -9.44
CA SER A 200 10.52 19.49 -10.16
C SER A 200 10.94 18.06 -10.50
N GLY A 201 12.21 17.75 -10.40
CA GLY A 201 12.77 16.44 -10.71
C GLY A 201 13.38 15.75 -9.48
N GLU A 202 14.70 15.94 -9.27
CA GLU A 202 15.42 15.25 -8.17
C GLU A 202 14.86 15.59 -6.77
N GLY A 203 14.45 16.85 -6.54
CA GLY A 203 13.87 17.26 -5.26
C GLY A 203 12.56 16.54 -4.94
N VAL A 204 11.71 16.33 -5.95
CA VAL A 204 10.46 15.57 -5.81
C VAL A 204 10.77 14.10 -5.56
N GLN A 205 11.74 13.49 -6.28
CA GLN A 205 12.15 12.11 -6.04
C GLN A 205 12.62 11.90 -4.60
N GLN A 206 13.46 12.80 -4.07
CA GLN A 206 13.95 12.73 -2.68
C GLN A 206 12.82 12.89 -1.65
N ALA A 207 11.83 13.74 -1.92
CA ALA A 207 10.67 13.91 -1.05
C ALA A 207 9.76 12.66 -1.07
N LEU A 208 9.53 12.10 -2.26
CA LEU A 208 8.78 10.84 -2.44
C LEU A 208 9.46 9.67 -1.74
N LEU A 209 10.78 9.56 -1.88
CA LEU A 209 11.56 8.46 -1.29
C LEU A 209 11.30 8.33 0.21
N LYS A 210 11.33 9.44 0.96
CA LYS A 210 11.07 9.44 2.41
C LYS A 210 9.71 8.84 2.75
N ILE A 211 8.68 9.13 1.94
CA ILE A 211 7.32 8.63 2.15
C ILE A 211 7.21 7.16 1.73
N ILE A 212 7.84 6.81 0.61
CA ILE A 212 7.82 5.45 0.04
C ILE A 212 8.57 4.46 0.93
N GLU A 213 9.70 4.84 1.50
CA GLU A 213 10.48 4.00 2.42
C GLU A 213 9.75 3.75 3.75
N GLY A 214 8.98 4.70 4.21
CA GLY A 214 8.21 4.64 5.45
C GLY A 214 8.65 5.69 6.46
N THR A 215 7.73 6.57 6.78
CA THR A 215 7.91 7.63 7.77
C THR A 215 6.56 8.01 8.39
N THR A 216 6.61 8.70 9.52
CA THR A 216 5.40 9.32 10.07
C THR A 216 5.19 10.68 9.39
N ALA A 217 4.27 10.72 8.43
CA ALA A 217 3.85 11.95 7.77
C ALA A 217 2.93 12.77 8.67
N SER A 218 3.19 14.10 8.76
CA SER A 218 2.34 15.04 9.48
C SER A 218 1.50 15.84 8.48
N ILE A 219 0.21 15.59 8.43
CA ILE A 219 -0.69 16.06 7.37
C ILE A 219 -1.71 17.03 7.95
N PRO A 220 -1.89 18.24 7.36
CA PRO A 220 -2.96 19.15 7.78
C PRO A 220 -4.32 18.58 7.39
N PRO A 221 -5.30 18.48 8.32
CA PRO A 221 -6.58 17.78 8.06
C PRO A 221 -7.45 18.44 6.99
N LYS A 222 -7.22 19.72 6.68
CA LYS A 222 -7.96 20.47 5.64
C LYS A 222 -7.17 20.67 4.34
N GLY A 223 -5.99 20.07 4.22
CA GLY A 223 -5.07 20.37 3.13
C GLY A 223 -4.50 21.80 3.18
N GLY A 224 -3.60 22.14 2.27
CA GLY A 224 -3.00 23.45 2.16
C GLY A 224 -1.69 23.61 2.94
N ARG A 225 -1.22 24.87 3.05
CA ARG A 225 0.07 25.19 3.68
C ARG A 225 0.07 24.86 5.18
N LYS A 226 1.15 24.29 5.66
CA LYS A 226 1.38 23.97 7.07
C LYS A 226 1.41 25.26 7.91
N HIS A 227 0.50 25.38 8.89
CA HIS A 227 0.49 26.47 9.86
C HIS A 227 0.88 25.94 11.25
N PRO A 228 1.72 26.67 12.03
CA PRO A 228 2.22 26.18 13.32
C PRO A 228 1.17 25.91 14.39
N GLN A 229 -0.04 26.39 14.23
CA GLN A 229 -1.15 26.30 15.21
C GLN A 229 -2.23 25.29 14.83
N GLN A 230 -2.00 24.46 13.79
CA GLN A 230 -2.98 23.43 13.39
C GLN A 230 -2.60 22.07 13.99
N ASP A 231 -3.60 21.32 14.39
CA ASP A 231 -3.44 19.91 14.73
C ASP A 231 -3.19 19.12 13.44
N TYR A 232 -2.09 18.36 13.42
CA TYR A 232 -1.70 17.52 12.30
C TYR A 232 -2.12 16.08 12.55
N LEU A 233 -2.66 15.44 11.51
CA LEU A 233 -2.83 14.00 11.50
C LEU A 233 -1.47 13.35 11.30
N LYS A 234 -1.11 12.42 12.18
CA LYS A 234 0.10 11.61 12.06
C LYS A 234 -0.26 10.29 11.38
N VAL A 235 0.32 10.05 10.21
CA VAL A 235 0.08 8.85 9.41
C VAL A 235 1.40 8.14 9.21
N ASP A 236 1.50 6.89 9.65
CA ASP A 236 2.65 6.03 9.38
C ASP A 236 2.53 5.41 7.98
N THR A 237 3.49 5.71 7.11
CA THR A 237 3.51 5.21 5.73
C THR A 237 4.23 3.87 5.57
N SER A 238 4.76 3.28 6.64
CA SER A 238 5.53 2.02 6.60
C SER A 238 4.72 0.84 6.07
N ASN A 239 3.40 0.86 6.28
CA ASN A 239 2.50 -0.21 5.84
C ASN A 239 1.66 0.16 4.60
N ILE A 240 1.80 1.36 4.07
CA ILE A 240 1.17 1.76 2.81
C ILE A 240 1.93 1.11 1.66
N LEU A 241 1.20 0.48 0.72
CA LEU A 241 1.77 -0.04 -0.51
C LEU A 241 1.84 1.06 -1.56
N PHE A 242 3.05 1.36 -2.05
CA PHE A 242 3.23 2.27 -3.17
C PHE A 242 3.43 1.48 -4.46
N ILE A 243 2.64 1.85 -5.48
CA ILE A 243 2.76 1.31 -6.84
C ILE A 243 3.04 2.51 -7.74
N CYS A 244 4.24 2.58 -8.31
CA CYS A 244 4.64 3.63 -9.23
C CYS A 244 4.44 3.17 -10.67
N GLY A 245 3.83 3.99 -11.52
CA GLY A 245 3.61 3.72 -12.93
C GLY A 245 4.29 4.75 -13.83
N GLY A 246 4.87 4.29 -14.95
CA GLY A 246 5.44 5.18 -15.94
C GLY A 246 5.59 4.53 -17.31
N THR A 247 5.74 5.37 -18.33
CA THR A 247 5.95 4.91 -19.70
C THR A 247 7.43 4.63 -20.00
N PHE A 248 8.33 5.34 -19.37
CA PHE A 248 9.79 5.24 -19.52
C PHE A 248 10.24 5.25 -20.98
N THR A 249 9.73 6.22 -21.75
CA THR A 249 10.03 6.37 -23.17
C THR A 249 11.54 6.56 -23.39
N GLY A 250 12.16 5.65 -24.13
CA GLY A 250 13.61 5.66 -24.41
C GLY A 250 14.45 4.76 -23.50
N LEU A 251 13.85 4.14 -22.47
CA LEU A 251 14.53 3.16 -21.62
C LEU A 251 15.01 1.95 -22.44
N ASP A 252 14.24 1.53 -23.44
CA ASP A 252 14.61 0.48 -24.39
C ASP A 252 15.97 0.74 -25.07
N LYS A 253 16.25 2.00 -25.45
CA LYS A 253 17.54 2.39 -26.04
C LYS A 253 18.67 2.26 -25.04
N ILE A 254 18.47 2.64 -23.79
CA ILE A 254 19.47 2.53 -22.71
C ILE A 254 19.81 1.06 -22.49
N ILE A 255 18.80 0.18 -22.42
CA ILE A 255 18.98 -1.26 -22.26
C ILE A 255 19.74 -1.86 -23.45
N ARG A 256 19.32 -1.55 -24.68
CA ARG A 256 20.00 -2.00 -25.90
C ARG A 256 21.46 -1.57 -25.94
N ASN A 257 21.77 -0.34 -25.58
CA ASN A 257 23.13 0.17 -25.49
C ASN A 257 23.99 -0.61 -24.47
N ARG A 258 23.41 -0.95 -23.31
CA ARG A 258 24.09 -1.76 -22.28
C ARG A 258 24.40 -3.18 -22.80
N ILE A 259 23.42 -3.81 -23.45
CA ILE A 259 23.56 -5.17 -24.00
C ILE A 259 24.54 -5.17 -25.16
N GLY A 260 24.42 -4.19 -26.07
CA GLY A 260 25.28 -4.08 -27.26
C GLY A 260 26.75 -3.78 -26.94
N SER A 261 27.00 -2.99 -25.87
CA SER A 261 28.38 -2.68 -25.45
C SER A 261 29.12 -3.90 -24.88
N LYS A 262 28.42 -4.91 -24.39
CA LYS A 262 29.01 -6.18 -23.92
C LYS A 262 29.38 -7.15 -25.06
N SER A 263 28.95 -6.90 -26.29
CA SER A 263 29.16 -7.78 -27.44
C SER A 263 30.33 -7.36 -28.35
N MET A 264 31.17 -6.42 -27.92
CA MET A 264 32.41 -6.07 -28.65
C MET A 264 33.53 -7.05 -28.31
N GLY A 265 33.54 -8.20 -28.98
CA GLY A 265 34.61 -9.20 -28.93
C GLY A 265 34.55 -10.08 -30.18
N PHE A 266 35.63 -10.86 -30.46
CA PHE A 266 35.75 -11.73 -31.63
C PHE A 266 34.69 -12.86 -31.75
N GLU A 267 33.83 -13.04 -30.73
CA GLU A 267 32.69 -13.96 -30.70
C GLU A 267 31.32 -13.22 -30.57
N ALA A 268 31.24 -11.97 -31.01
CA ALA A 268 30.00 -11.22 -30.97
C ALA A 268 28.95 -11.87 -31.90
N ASN A 269 27.97 -12.54 -31.36
CA ASN A 269 26.75 -12.90 -32.06
C ASN A 269 26.07 -11.60 -32.50
N VAL A 270 26.23 -11.23 -33.74
CA VAL A 270 25.52 -10.13 -34.39
C VAL A 270 24.09 -10.63 -34.65
N ASN A 271 23.29 -10.71 -33.60
CA ASN A 271 21.87 -10.78 -33.77
C ASN A 271 21.42 -9.43 -34.32
N SER A 272 20.83 -9.44 -35.49
CA SER A 272 20.27 -8.25 -36.13
C SER A 272 19.24 -7.61 -35.20
N SER A 273 19.63 -6.52 -34.56
CA SER A 273 18.92 -5.79 -33.50
C SER A 273 17.64 -5.08 -33.96
N LYS A 274 17.05 -5.51 -35.09
CA LYS A 274 15.91 -4.83 -35.72
C LYS A 274 14.54 -5.43 -35.37
N ASP A 275 14.47 -6.66 -34.84
CA ASP A 275 13.19 -7.37 -34.65
C ASP A 275 12.94 -7.85 -33.21
N GLU A 276 13.76 -7.50 -32.22
CA GLU A 276 13.42 -7.81 -30.83
C GLU A 276 12.24 -6.95 -30.37
N ASN A 277 11.16 -7.60 -29.96
CA ASN A 277 9.98 -6.96 -29.41
C ASN A 277 10.40 -6.02 -28.26
N GLN A 278 9.88 -4.80 -28.27
CA GLN A 278 10.16 -3.79 -27.23
C GLN A 278 9.87 -4.32 -25.83
N GLU A 279 8.87 -5.19 -25.68
CA GLU A 279 8.51 -5.84 -24.41
C GLU A 279 9.60 -6.79 -23.91
N GLU A 280 10.26 -7.55 -24.81
CA GLU A 280 11.37 -8.43 -24.44
C GLU A 280 12.56 -7.63 -23.94
N VAL A 281 12.88 -6.51 -24.60
CA VAL A 281 13.96 -5.63 -24.19
C VAL A 281 13.70 -5.02 -22.82
N ILE A 282 12.48 -4.50 -22.57
CA ILE A 282 12.11 -3.94 -21.27
C ILE A 282 12.17 -5.00 -20.17
N SER A 283 11.90 -6.26 -20.48
CA SER A 283 12.00 -7.35 -19.48
C SER A 283 13.42 -7.57 -18.95
N LEU A 284 14.44 -7.04 -19.64
CA LEU A 284 15.86 -7.12 -19.29
C LEU A 284 16.37 -5.89 -18.52
N VAL A 285 15.45 -5.02 -18.05
CA VAL A 285 15.78 -3.83 -17.28
C VAL A 285 16.58 -4.19 -16.02
N GLN A 286 17.58 -3.38 -15.72
CA GLN A 286 18.40 -3.46 -14.51
C GLN A 286 18.35 -2.12 -13.77
N PRO A 287 18.63 -2.07 -12.46
CA PRO A 287 18.65 -0.82 -11.70
C PRO A 287 19.54 0.26 -12.33
N GLU A 288 20.67 -0.12 -12.89
CA GLU A 288 21.59 0.79 -13.59
C GLU A 288 20.95 1.50 -14.79
N ASP A 289 20.01 0.84 -15.49
CA ASP A 289 19.31 1.43 -16.62
C ASP A 289 18.35 2.54 -16.15
N LEU A 290 17.69 2.34 -14.99
CA LEU A 290 16.81 3.32 -14.38
C LEU A 290 17.59 4.54 -13.86
N ILE A 291 18.77 4.32 -13.28
CA ILE A 291 19.68 5.41 -12.87
C ILE A 291 20.11 6.22 -14.08
N ARG A 292 20.50 5.54 -15.19
CA ARG A 292 20.85 6.22 -16.45
C ARG A 292 19.67 6.93 -17.09
N PHE A 293 18.46 6.47 -16.84
CA PHE A 293 17.24 7.14 -17.30
C PHE A 293 16.97 8.43 -16.52
N GLY A 294 17.50 8.55 -15.28
CA GLY A 294 17.39 9.74 -14.44
C GLY A 294 16.66 9.55 -13.12
N LEU A 295 16.38 8.31 -12.71
CA LEU A 295 15.94 8.04 -11.35
C LEU A 295 17.14 8.09 -10.39
N ILE A 296 16.91 8.54 -9.15
CA ILE A 296 17.95 8.49 -8.11
C ILE A 296 18.19 7.02 -7.69
N PRO A 297 19.42 6.65 -7.29
CA PRO A 297 19.77 5.26 -6.96
C PRO A 297 18.92 4.64 -5.86
N GLU A 298 18.43 5.44 -4.93
CA GLU A 298 17.66 5.03 -3.78
C GLU A 298 16.17 4.80 -4.11
N PHE A 299 15.70 5.27 -5.29
CA PHE A 299 14.32 5.17 -5.74
C PHE A 299 14.06 3.83 -6.43
#